data_b74ce3f40c58e6798d594ecaaf0e2861
#
_entry.id   b74ce3f40c58e6798d594ecaaf0e2861
#
_cell.length_a   1.000
_cell.length_b   1.000
_cell.length_c   1.000
_cell.angle_alpha   90.00
_cell.angle_beta   90.00
_cell.angle_gamma   90.00
#
_symmetry.space_group_name_H-M   'P 1'
#
loop_
_entity.id
_entity.type
_entity.pdbx_description
1 polymer ?
#
loop_
_entity_poly.entity_id
_entity_poly.type
_entity_poly.pdbx_seq_one_letter_code
_entity_poly.pdbx_strand_id
1 'polypeptide(L)'
;NKKPKSKVLILERGILPSGASTKNAGFATFGSLSEIISDNKTLSDNSVFNLVEKRVLGLELLKKTIPKANLNIKNYGGYELIFKNHFDLEMLIEKYNKLLYPIFNDNIFFQAKEKIKLFGFSKTKLTNLIFNPYESQIDPGETVFKLQRILLSKGVNIINGANVQDFDYSGNAFEVITKNDNEIIKFKSTFMAICSNAFAKKWFPNEDINPGRGMIIVTKPLKDLKFKGSFHYNEGFNYFRNFKKRVIIGGGRNLDFKSEATSQFGINNFIKKSLINDLHNIILQNQEFEIDMEWSGIMAFGSSKEPIVKKLSDR
;
A
#
# COMPACT_ATOMS: atom_id res chain seq x y z
N ASN A 1 25.30 2.24 -2.51
CA ASN A 1 25.63 3.54 -3.11
C ASN A 1 26.57 3.35 -4.30
N LYS A 2 26.04 3.47 -5.55
CA LYS A 2 26.83 3.31 -6.78
C LYS A 2 27.67 4.57 -7.13
N LYS A 3 27.34 5.73 -6.53
CA LYS A 3 28.02 7.02 -6.73
C LYS A 3 28.14 7.77 -5.40
N PRO A 4 29.05 7.38 -4.50
CA PRO A 4 29.10 7.90 -3.12
C PRO A 4 29.48 9.39 -3.02
N LYS A 5 30.07 9.97 -4.06
CA LYS A 5 30.46 11.39 -4.12
C LYS A 5 29.37 12.31 -4.68
N SER A 6 28.23 11.76 -5.11
CA SER A 6 27.15 12.58 -5.68
C SER A 6 26.44 13.36 -4.57
N LYS A 7 26.25 14.66 -4.81
CA LYS A 7 25.33 15.48 -4.02
C LYS A 7 23.91 15.14 -4.43
N VAL A 8 23.06 14.80 -3.47
CA VAL A 8 21.67 14.43 -3.73
C VAL A 8 20.74 15.38 -2.97
N LEU A 9 19.75 15.91 -3.68
CA LEU A 9 18.69 16.74 -3.14
C LEU A 9 17.35 16.07 -3.42
N ILE A 10 16.49 15.97 -2.40
CA ILE A 10 15.09 15.55 -2.52
C ILE A 10 14.22 16.78 -2.32
N LEU A 11 13.29 17.00 -3.25
CA LEU A 11 12.27 18.03 -3.16
C LEU A 11 10.94 17.36 -2.82
N GLU A 12 10.40 17.61 -1.65
CA GLU A 12 9.10 17.10 -1.19
C GLU A 12 8.08 18.24 -1.17
N ARG A 13 6.93 18.03 -1.83
CA ARG A 13 5.87 19.03 -1.91
C ARG A 13 5.26 19.36 -0.54
N GLY A 14 5.05 18.35 0.28
CA GLY A 14 4.45 18.51 1.59
C GLY A 14 5.41 19.09 2.63
N ILE A 15 4.88 19.71 3.68
CA ILE A 15 5.65 20.10 4.88
C ILE A 15 6.25 18.84 5.54
N LEU A 16 5.52 17.74 5.48
CA LEU A 16 5.97 16.39 5.82
C LEU A 16 5.65 15.47 4.63
N PRO A 17 6.34 14.32 4.49
CA PRO A 17 5.98 13.34 3.47
C PRO A 17 4.52 12.95 3.61
N SER A 18 3.72 13.27 2.61
CA SER A 18 2.26 13.10 2.63
C SER A 18 1.71 12.29 1.45
N GLY A 19 2.60 11.67 0.67
CA GLY A 19 2.25 10.83 -0.45
C GLY A 19 1.75 9.42 -0.05
N ALA A 20 1.51 8.56 -1.03
CA ALA A 20 1.01 7.20 -0.83
C ALA A 20 1.84 6.36 0.15
N SER A 21 3.17 6.62 0.21
CA SER A 21 4.08 5.91 1.11
C SER A 21 3.76 6.09 2.60
N THR A 22 3.12 7.21 3.01
CA THR A 22 2.72 7.48 4.39
C THR A 22 1.23 7.36 4.63
N LYS A 23 0.42 7.39 3.57
CA LYS A 23 -1.05 7.37 3.64
C LYS A 23 -1.67 5.96 3.53
N ASN A 24 -0.86 4.92 3.30
CA ASN A 24 -1.34 3.55 3.21
C ASN A 24 -1.58 2.92 4.59
N ALA A 25 -2.28 1.80 4.62
CA ALA A 25 -2.62 1.11 5.86
C ALA A 25 -1.47 0.27 6.48
N GLY A 26 -0.32 0.18 5.83
CA GLY A 26 0.87 -0.53 6.35
C GLY A 26 0.81 -2.04 6.25
N PHE A 27 0.25 -2.54 5.16
CA PHE A 27 0.27 -3.95 4.82
C PHE A 27 1.60 -4.29 4.13
N ALA A 28 2.34 -5.24 4.69
CA ALA A 28 3.51 -5.84 4.08
C ALA A 28 3.10 -7.20 3.52
N THR A 29 2.38 -7.19 2.42
CA THR A 29 1.66 -8.30 1.81
C THR A 29 2.02 -8.43 0.34
N PHE A 30 1.73 -9.57 -0.26
CA PHE A 30 2.03 -9.83 -1.67
C PHE A 30 0.82 -10.27 -2.50
N GLY A 31 -0.36 -10.30 -1.90
CA GLY A 31 -1.65 -10.61 -2.51
C GLY A 31 -2.40 -11.71 -1.77
N SER A 32 -3.70 -11.49 -1.52
CA SER A 32 -4.60 -12.50 -0.97
C SER A 32 -4.92 -13.56 -2.03
N LEU A 33 -5.49 -14.69 -1.62
CA LEU A 33 -5.83 -15.78 -2.55
C LEU A 33 -6.79 -15.27 -3.65
N SER A 34 -7.84 -14.52 -3.30
CA SER A 34 -8.80 -14.03 -4.30
C SER A 34 -8.20 -12.95 -5.22
N GLU A 35 -7.27 -12.12 -4.74
CA GLU A 35 -6.53 -11.20 -5.62
C GLU A 35 -5.71 -11.97 -6.65
N ILE A 36 -4.99 -13.01 -6.23
CA ILE A 36 -4.18 -13.85 -7.11
C ILE A 36 -5.07 -14.60 -8.11
N ILE A 37 -6.21 -15.14 -7.69
CA ILE A 37 -7.20 -15.75 -8.58
C ILE A 37 -7.71 -14.73 -9.60
N SER A 38 -8.01 -13.52 -9.17
CA SER A 38 -8.48 -12.45 -10.05
C SER A 38 -7.41 -12.03 -11.06
N ASP A 39 -6.15 -11.92 -10.63
CA ASP A 39 -5.01 -11.67 -11.51
C ASP A 39 -4.84 -12.76 -12.56
N ASN A 40 -5.01 -14.02 -12.16
CA ASN A 40 -4.86 -15.17 -13.06
C ASN A 40 -5.97 -15.31 -14.11
N LYS A 41 -7.07 -14.54 -14.01
CA LYS A 41 -8.07 -14.45 -15.09
C LYS A 41 -7.54 -13.75 -16.35
N THR A 42 -6.55 -12.86 -16.18
CA THR A 42 -5.99 -12.04 -17.26
C THR A 42 -4.49 -12.27 -17.48
N LEU A 43 -3.81 -12.80 -16.50
CA LEU A 43 -2.38 -13.09 -16.51
C LEU A 43 -2.15 -14.60 -16.55
N SER A 44 -1.05 -15.03 -17.17
CA SER A 44 -0.59 -16.41 -17.09
C SER A 44 -0.09 -16.76 -15.69
N ASP A 45 -0.04 -18.05 -15.35
CA ASP A 45 0.51 -18.55 -14.07
C ASP A 45 1.94 -18.03 -13.85
N ASN A 46 2.78 -18.01 -14.89
CA ASN A 46 4.13 -17.47 -14.81
C ASN A 46 4.17 -15.97 -14.52
N SER A 47 3.24 -15.19 -15.10
CA SER A 47 3.14 -13.75 -14.82
C SER A 47 2.68 -13.47 -13.39
N VAL A 48 1.75 -14.27 -12.87
CA VAL A 48 1.31 -14.22 -11.47
C VAL A 48 2.46 -14.56 -10.53
N PHE A 49 3.19 -15.66 -10.82
CA PHE A 49 4.37 -16.04 -10.07
C PHE A 49 5.39 -14.90 -9.99
N ASN A 50 5.77 -14.34 -11.13
CA ASN A 50 6.75 -13.25 -11.21
C ASN A 50 6.27 -11.99 -10.46
N LEU A 51 4.98 -11.69 -10.48
CA LEU A 51 4.41 -10.55 -9.75
C LEU A 51 4.54 -10.75 -8.23
N VAL A 52 4.21 -11.94 -7.73
CA VAL A 52 4.34 -12.29 -6.31
C VAL A 52 5.82 -12.28 -5.90
N GLU A 53 6.70 -12.90 -6.68
CA GLU A 53 8.14 -12.90 -6.41
C GLU A 53 8.72 -11.49 -6.32
N LYS A 54 8.40 -10.60 -7.26
CA LYS A 54 8.82 -9.19 -7.22
C LYS A 54 8.38 -8.48 -5.93
N ARG A 55 7.15 -8.75 -5.47
CA ARG A 55 6.63 -8.15 -4.22
C ARG A 55 7.38 -8.68 -2.99
N VAL A 56 7.66 -9.97 -2.94
CA VAL A 56 8.45 -10.60 -1.87
C VAL A 56 9.87 -10.05 -1.86
N LEU A 57 10.54 -10.02 -3.01
CA LEU A 57 11.89 -9.43 -3.15
C LEU A 57 11.93 -7.95 -2.77
N GLY A 58 10.88 -7.20 -3.10
CA GLY A 58 10.73 -5.79 -2.69
C GLY A 58 10.65 -5.63 -1.16
N LEU A 59 9.91 -6.50 -0.49
CA LEU A 59 9.85 -6.52 0.98
C LEU A 59 11.20 -6.88 1.61
N GLU A 60 11.90 -7.85 1.05
CA GLU A 60 13.25 -8.22 1.51
C GLU A 60 14.26 -7.09 1.28
N LEU A 61 14.15 -6.37 0.18
CA LEU A 61 14.97 -5.17 -0.07
C LEU A 61 14.69 -4.08 0.98
N LEU A 62 13.43 -3.85 1.34
CA LEU A 62 13.06 -2.92 2.40
C LEU A 62 13.68 -3.32 3.75
N LYS A 63 13.58 -4.61 4.11
CA LYS A 63 14.17 -5.18 5.33
C LYS A 63 15.70 -5.05 5.36
N LYS A 64 16.37 -5.16 4.22
CA LYS A 64 17.82 -4.94 4.09
C LYS A 64 18.21 -3.47 4.16
N THR A 65 17.37 -2.58 3.65
CA THR A 65 17.63 -1.13 3.61
C THR A 65 17.46 -0.48 4.98
N ILE A 66 16.45 -0.89 5.72
CA ILE A 66 16.21 -0.42 7.10
C ILE A 66 16.66 -1.52 8.05
N PRO A 67 17.62 -1.26 8.95
CA PRO A 67 18.10 -2.27 9.92
C PRO A 67 16.93 -2.92 10.68
N LYS A 68 16.98 -4.25 10.85
CA LYS A 68 15.89 -5.04 11.48
C LYS A 68 15.43 -4.48 12.83
N ALA A 69 16.37 -4.01 13.66
CA ALA A 69 16.05 -3.37 14.96
C ALA A 69 15.19 -2.11 14.83
N ASN A 70 15.21 -1.47 13.65
CA ASN A 70 14.52 -0.21 13.39
C ASN A 70 13.23 -0.40 12.57
N LEU A 71 13.10 -1.49 11.80
CA LEU A 71 11.90 -1.78 11.03
C LEU A 71 10.93 -2.56 11.92
N ASN A 72 9.94 -1.86 12.47
CA ASN A 72 8.96 -2.42 13.41
C ASN A 72 7.93 -3.30 12.69
N ILE A 73 8.41 -4.40 12.05
CA ILE A 73 7.56 -5.39 11.37
C ILE A 73 6.84 -6.23 12.42
N LYS A 74 5.54 -6.42 12.22
CA LYS A 74 4.70 -7.32 13.03
C LYS A 74 4.26 -8.51 12.17
N ASN A 75 4.82 -9.66 12.45
CA ASN A 75 4.53 -10.93 11.75
C ASN A 75 3.29 -11.58 12.37
N TYR A 76 2.10 -10.99 12.15
CA TYR A 76 0.84 -11.53 12.66
C TYR A 76 0.12 -12.40 11.62
N GLY A 77 0.67 -12.48 10.41
CA GLY A 77 0.04 -13.12 9.27
C GLY A 77 -1.04 -12.25 8.62
N GLY A 78 -1.47 -12.73 7.47
CA GLY A 78 -2.60 -12.20 6.72
C GLY A 78 -3.78 -13.15 6.75
N TYR A 79 -4.97 -12.62 6.63
CA TYR A 79 -6.23 -13.37 6.58
C TYR A 79 -7.10 -12.80 5.48
N GLU A 80 -7.71 -13.67 4.69
CA GLU A 80 -8.75 -13.27 3.76
C GLU A 80 -10.12 -13.73 4.25
N LEU A 81 -11.10 -12.83 4.28
CA LEU A 81 -12.47 -13.11 4.68
C LEU A 81 -13.26 -13.67 3.51
N ILE A 82 -13.82 -14.86 3.68
CA ILE A 82 -14.66 -15.55 2.69
C ILE A 82 -16.12 -15.49 3.12
N PHE A 83 -16.96 -14.86 2.28
CA PHE A 83 -18.39 -14.62 2.57
C PHE A 83 -19.32 -15.71 2.01
N LYS A 84 -18.90 -16.39 0.94
CA LYS A 84 -19.68 -17.44 0.28
C LYS A 84 -18.88 -18.72 0.26
N ASN A 85 -19.54 -19.85 0.39
CA ASN A 85 -18.91 -21.12 0.14
C ASN A 85 -18.52 -21.22 -1.34
N HIS A 86 -17.24 -21.47 -1.58
CA HIS A 86 -16.74 -21.85 -2.90
C HIS A 86 -16.54 -23.36 -2.87
N PHE A 87 -17.22 -24.09 -3.73
CA PHE A 87 -17.10 -25.55 -3.83
C PHE A 87 -15.67 -26.00 -4.13
N ASP A 88 -14.88 -25.12 -4.77
CA ASP A 88 -13.53 -25.40 -5.23
C ASP A 88 -12.43 -24.78 -4.34
N LEU A 89 -12.77 -24.29 -3.14
CA LEU A 89 -11.81 -23.51 -2.31
C LEU A 89 -10.54 -24.32 -1.97
N GLU A 90 -10.70 -25.59 -1.65
CA GLU A 90 -9.58 -26.48 -1.30
C GLU A 90 -8.66 -26.70 -2.52
N MET A 91 -9.24 -26.99 -3.66
CA MET A 91 -8.50 -27.15 -4.92
C MET A 91 -7.79 -25.85 -5.33
N LEU A 92 -8.41 -24.69 -5.13
CA LEU A 92 -7.79 -23.39 -5.40
C LEU A 92 -6.60 -23.14 -4.46
N ILE A 93 -6.75 -23.42 -3.17
CA ILE A 93 -5.66 -23.35 -2.19
C ILE A 93 -4.48 -24.23 -2.62
N GLU A 94 -4.76 -25.48 -2.97
CA GLU A 94 -3.73 -26.43 -3.43
C GLU A 94 -3.03 -25.93 -4.70
N LYS A 95 -3.80 -25.49 -5.70
CA LYS A 95 -3.24 -24.92 -6.95
C LYS A 95 -2.27 -23.80 -6.68
N TYR A 96 -2.66 -22.80 -5.90
CA TYR A 96 -1.82 -21.61 -5.69
C TYR A 96 -0.71 -21.83 -4.68
N ASN A 97 -0.87 -22.76 -3.73
CA ASN A 97 0.24 -23.24 -2.91
C ASN A 97 1.31 -23.89 -3.79
N LYS A 98 0.93 -24.78 -4.70
CA LYS A 98 1.86 -25.42 -5.64
C LYS A 98 2.54 -24.40 -6.56
N LEU A 99 1.78 -23.46 -7.12
CA LEU A 99 2.32 -22.41 -7.99
C LEU A 99 3.38 -21.58 -7.29
N LEU A 100 3.16 -21.19 -6.04
CA LEU A 100 3.99 -20.24 -5.29
C LEU A 100 5.02 -20.93 -4.39
N TYR A 101 4.99 -22.27 -4.28
CA TYR A 101 5.94 -23.04 -3.48
C TYR A 101 7.41 -22.68 -3.73
N PRO A 102 7.89 -22.46 -4.98
CA PRO A 102 9.30 -22.13 -5.23
C PRO A 102 9.75 -20.79 -4.62
N ILE A 103 8.83 -19.87 -4.32
CA ILE A 103 9.16 -18.57 -3.70
C ILE A 103 9.37 -18.74 -2.19
N PHE A 104 8.57 -19.60 -1.53
CA PHE A 104 8.48 -19.68 -0.07
C PHE A 104 9.09 -20.96 0.50
N ASN A 105 9.29 -22.00 -0.33
CA ASN A 105 9.61 -23.38 0.07
C ASN A 105 8.60 -23.95 1.08
N ASP A 106 7.35 -23.50 1.02
CA ASP A 106 6.27 -23.87 1.92
C ASP A 106 4.92 -23.56 1.30
N ASN A 107 3.85 -24.13 1.88
CA ASN A 107 2.49 -23.68 1.60
C ASN A 107 2.25 -22.31 2.23
N ILE A 108 1.46 -21.47 1.55
CA ILE A 108 1.23 -20.10 1.98
C ILE A 108 -0.24 -19.81 2.29
N PHE A 109 -1.17 -20.63 1.80
CA PHE A 109 -2.60 -20.47 2.05
C PHE A 109 -3.15 -21.66 2.81
N PHE A 110 -3.81 -21.37 3.93
CA PHE A 110 -4.41 -22.36 4.82
C PHE A 110 -5.83 -21.95 5.18
N GLN A 111 -6.74 -22.92 5.26
CA GLN A 111 -8.05 -22.65 5.84
C GLN A 111 -7.92 -22.39 7.36
N ALA A 112 -8.65 -21.39 7.86
CA ALA A 112 -8.60 -20.97 9.27
C ALA A 112 -10.00 -20.59 9.80
N LYS A 113 -11.02 -21.38 9.45
CA LYS A 113 -12.43 -21.12 9.78
C LYS A 113 -12.67 -20.94 11.27
N GLU A 114 -11.97 -21.68 12.12
CA GLU A 114 -12.09 -21.61 13.57
C GLU A 114 -11.73 -20.21 14.13
N LYS A 115 -10.87 -19.46 13.41
CA LYS A 115 -10.47 -18.10 13.77
C LYS A 115 -11.63 -17.10 13.70
N ILE A 116 -12.68 -17.36 12.91
CA ILE A 116 -13.85 -16.48 12.83
C ILE A 116 -14.42 -16.27 14.25
N LYS A 117 -14.61 -17.36 15.00
CA LYS A 117 -15.10 -17.30 16.40
C LYS A 117 -14.09 -16.63 17.33
N LEU A 118 -12.81 -17.01 17.19
CA LEU A 118 -11.75 -16.53 18.06
C LEU A 118 -11.55 -15.01 17.91
N PHE A 119 -11.63 -14.49 16.71
CA PHE A 119 -11.50 -13.07 16.42
C PHE A 119 -12.78 -12.26 16.71
N GLY A 120 -13.89 -12.92 16.96
CA GLY A 120 -15.18 -12.27 17.21
C GLY A 120 -15.87 -11.75 15.94
N PHE A 121 -15.51 -12.27 14.78
CA PHE A 121 -16.13 -11.90 13.52
C PHE A 121 -17.50 -12.54 13.32
N SER A 122 -18.28 -12.01 12.37
CA SER A 122 -19.63 -12.47 12.05
C SER A 122 -19.63 -13.89 11.51
N LYS A 123 -20.18 -14.83 12.29
CA LYS A 123 -20.36 -16.22 11.88
C LYS A 123 -21.51 -16.41 10.88
N THR A 124 -22.43 -15.46 10.81
CA THR A 124 -23.56 -15.52 9.86
C THR A 124 -23.20 -14.98 8.48
N LYS A 125 -22.17 -14.13 8.41
CA LYS A 125 -21.70 -13.53 7.15
C LYS A 125 -20.49 -14.23 6.58
N LEU A 126 -19.59 -14.74 7.42
CA LEU A 126 -18.36 -15.39 7.01
C LEU A 126 -18.50 -16.90 7.02
N THR A 127 -18.04 -17.52 5.94
CA THR A 127 -18.02 -18.98 5.77
C THR A 127 -16.65 -19.58 6.08
N ASN A 128 -15.56 -18.82 5.81
CA ASN A 128 -14.19 -19.23 6.06
C ASN A 128 -13.26 -18.01 6.23
N LEU A 129 -12.04 -18.28 6.70
CA LEU A 129 -10.87 -17.41 6.61
C LEU A 129 -9.76 -18.20 5.93
N ILE A 130 -9.00 -17.52 5.05
CA ILE A 130 -7.76 -18.07 4.48
C ILE A 130 -6.60 -17.37 5.16
N PHE A 131 -5.76 -18.14 5.82
CA PHE A 131 -4.58 -17.66 6.54
C PHE A 131 -3.34 -17.73 5.66
N ASN A 132 -2.49 -16.70 5.75
CA ASN A 132 -1.18 -16.62 5.14
C ASN A 132 -0.14 -16.22 6.20
N PRO A 133 0.77 -17.11 6.61
CA PRO A 133 1.76 -16.83 7.66
C PRO A 133 2.86 -15.84 7.25
N TYR A 134 3.06 -15.63 5.95
CA TYR A 134 4.17 -14.82 5.41
C TYR A 134 3.84 -13.32 5.32
N GLU A 135 2.59 -12.94 5.51
CA GLU A 135 2.18 -11.54 5.52
C GLU A 135 2.47 -10.86 6.87
N SER A 136 2.71 -9.58 6.81
CA SER A 136 3.15 -8.78 7.96
C SER A 136 2.53 -7.39 7.93
N GLN A 137 2.76 -6.65 9.00
CA GLN A 137 2.37 -5.25 9.12
C GLN A 137 3.59 -4.37 9.39
N ILE A 138 3.57 -3.17 8.84
CA ILE A 138 4.53 -2.10 9.15
C ILE A 138 3.79 -0.83 9.59
N ASP A 139 4.49 0.08 10.22
CA ASP A 139 4.03 1.46 10.40
C ASP A 139 4.59 2.31 9.23
N PRO A 140 3.73 2.79 8.30
CA PRO A 140 4.21 3.53 7.13
C PRO A 140 4.90 4.85 7.49
N GLY A 141 4.37 5.57 8.48
CA GLY A 141 4.93 6.83 8.94
C GLY A 141 6.31 6.63 9.56
N GLU A 142 6.43 5.66 10.47
CA GLU A 142 7.69 5.29 11.10
C GLU A 142 8.72 4.79 10.06
N THR A 143 8.28 4.01 9.07
CA THR A 143 9.13 3.49 8.00
C THR A 143 9.73 4.63 7.17
N VAL A 144 8.90 5.58 6.72
CA VAL A 144 9.38 6.73 5.95
C VAL A 144 10.28 7.63 6.78
N PHE A 145 9.95 7.88 8.04
CA PHE A 145 10.80 8.64 8.96
C PHE A 145 12.21 8.02 9.12
N LYS A 146 12.28 6.70 9.25
CA LYS A 146 13.56 5.97 9.34
C LYS A 146 14.35 6.05 8.04
N LEU A 147 13.68 5.92 6.90
CA LEU A 147 14.32 6.11 5.60
C LEU A 147 14.90 7.52 5.46
N GLN A 148 14.16 8.56 5.86
CA GLN A 148 14.67 9.94 5.86
C GLN A 148 15.91 10.08 6.74
N ARG A 149 15.91 9.53 7.95
CA ARG A 149 17.10 9.55 8.82
C ARG A 149 18.30 8.86 8.19
N ILE A 150 18.11 7.73 7.52
CA ILE A 150 19.17 7.03 6.77
C ILE A 150 19.70 7.91 5.63
N LEU A 151 18.83 8.60 4.90
CA LEU A 151 19.23 9.50 3.83
C LEU A 151 20.04 10.69 4.36
N LEU A 152 19.55 11.35 5.40
CA LEU A 152 20.25 12.48 6.05
C LEU A 152 21.62 12.05 6.58
N SER A 153 21.74 10.89 7.22
CA SER A 153 23.04 10.37 7.69
C SER A 153 24.02 10.04 6.57
N LYS A 154 23.54 9.93 5.32
CA LYS A 154 24.35 9.75 4.11
C LYS A 154 24.62 11.06 3.37
N GLY A 155 24.28 12.21 3.95
CA GLY A 155 24.50 13.52 3.36
C GLY A 155 23.51 13.90 2.25
N VAL A 156 22.36 13.24 2.19
CA VAL A 156 21.28 13.65 1.28
C VAL A 156 20.55 14.85 1.89
N ASN A 157 20.36 15.90 1.12
CA ASN A 157 19.53 17.04 1.52
C ASN A 157 18.06 16.79 1.17
N ILE A 158 17.16 17.19 2.05
CA ILE A 158 15.71 17.09 1.84
C ILE A 158 15.10 18.46 2.12
N ILE A 159 14.40 19.02 1.13
CA ILE A 159 13.65 20.27 1.26
C ILE A 159 12.16 19.93 1.21
N ASN A 160 11.47 20.18 2.30
CA ASN A 160 10.01 20.07 2.39
C ASN A 160 9.34 21.39 2.00
N GLY A 161 8.07 21.34 1.59
CA GLY A 161 7.34 22.49 1.07
C GLY A 161 7.77 22.89 -0.35
N ALA A 162 8.66 22.13 -0.99
CA ALA A 162 9.19 22.41 -2.33
C ALA A 162 8.27 21.79 -3.40
N ASN A 163 7.21 22.50 -3.73
CA ASN A 163 6.26 22.06 -4.76
C ASN A 163 6.81 22.31 -6.15
N VAL A 164 7.33 21.27 -6.81
CA VAL A 164 7.82 21.34 -8.18
C VAL A 164 6.69 21.68 -9.14
N GLN A 165 6.81 22.81 -9.82
CA GLN A 165 5.84 23.28 -10.80
C GLN A 165 6.19 22.80 -12.20
N ASP A 166 7.47 22.86 -12.52
CA ASP A 166 7.97 22.53 -13.86
C ASP A 166 9.45 22.16 -13.81
N PHE A 167 9.96 21.61 -14.89
CA PHE A 167 11.37 21.36 -15.11
C PHE A 167 11.70 21.44 -16.60
N ASP A 168 12.91 21.83 -16.90
CA ASP A 168 13.46 21.89 -18.25
C ASP A 168 14.85 21.23 -18.29
N TYR A 169 15.27 20.86 -19.47
CA TYR A 169 16.61 20.35 -19.74
C TYR A 169 17.31 21.22 -20.80
N SER A 170 18.25 22.04 -20.35
CA SER A 170 19.00 22.94 -21.20
C SER A 170 20.46 22.99 -20.76
N GLY A 171 21.37 23.26 -21.72
CA GLY A 171 22.79 23.44 -21.40
C GLY A 171 23.45 22.28 -20.63
N ASN A 172 23.05 21.03 -20.90
CA ASN A 172 23.52 19.81 -20.23
C ASN A 172 23.14 19.67 -18.75
N ALA A 173 22.12 20.40 -18.26
CA ALA A 173 21.61 20.32 -16.90
C ALA A 173 20.08 20.37 -16.89
N PHE A 174 19.48 19.72 -15.88
CA PHE A 174 18.08 19.92 -15.53
C PHE A 174 17.95 21.20 -14.69
N GLU A 175 17.01 22.06 -15.04
CA GLU A 175 16.54 23.15 -14.20
C GLU A 175 15.16 22.77 -13.65
N VAL A 176 15.03 22.64 -12.34
CA VAL A 176 13.79 22.27 -11.65
C VAL A 176 13.25 23.52 -10.96
N ILE A 177 12.00 23.85 -11.23
CA ILE A 177 11.33 25.07 -10.78
C ILE A 177 10.35 24.72 -9.69
N THR A 178 10.53 25.29 -8.50
CA THR A 178 9.57 25.26 -7.41
C THR A 178 8.95 26.62 -7.23
N LYS A 179 7.69 26.64 -6.84
CA LYS A 179 6.99 27.87 -6.47
C LYS A 179 6.38 27.70 -5.07
N ASN A 180 6.70 28.62 -4.20
CA ASN A 180 6.07 28.77 -2.90
C ASN A 180 5.56 30.19 -2.79
N ASP A 181 4.24 30.34 -2.65
CA ASP A 181 3.54 31.64 -2.68
C ASP A 181 3.98 32.53 -3.86
N ASN A 182 4.81 33.57 -3.61
CA ASN A 182 5.29 34.52 -4.61
C ASN A 182 6.76 34.29 -5.01
N GLU A 183 7.44 33.27 -4.43
CA GLU A 183 8.85 33.03 -4.70
C GLU A 183 9.03 31.84 -5.66
N ILE A 184 9.87 32.06 -6.68
CA ILE A 184 10.31 31.03 -7.61
C ILE A 184 11.74 30.68 -7.27
N ILE A 185 11.96 29.41 -6.92
CA ILE A 185 13.31 28.89 -6.65
C ILE A 185 13.66 27.89 -7.74
N LYS A 186 14.86 28.03 -8.31
CA LYS A 186 15.39 27.18 -9.35
C LYS A 186 16.52 26.32 -8.81
N PHE A 187 16.46 25.03 -9.08
CA PHE A 187 17.51 24.06 -8.76
C PHE A 187 18.12 23.51 -10.04
N LYS A 188 19.44 23.39 -10.09
CA LYS A 188 20.15 22.78 -11.23
C LYS A 188 20.77 21.45 -10.83
N SER A 189 20.65 20.44 -11.72
CA SER A 189 21.23 19.12 -11.50
C SER A 189 21.62 18.44 -12.82
N THR A 190 22.63 17.57 -12.75
CA THR A 190 23.05 16.76 -13.91
C THR A 190 22.08 15.60 -14.16
N PHE A 191 21.44 15.09 -13.10
CA PHE A 191 20.48 13.98 -13.18
C PHE A 191 19.23 14.35 -12.41
N MET A 192 18.09 13.87 -12.89
CA MET A 192 16.80 14.04 -12.22
C MET A 192 16.06 12.72 -12.16
N ALA A 193 15.41 12.46 -11.04
CA ALA A 193 14.48 11.35 -10.85
C ALA A 193 13.11 11.87 -10.41
N ILE A 194 12.06 11.51 -11.14
CA ILE A 194 10.69 11.89 -10.84
C ILE A 194 10.04 10.73 -10.09
N CYS A 195 9.83 10.90 -8.78
CA CYS A 195 9.28 9.90 -7.87
C CYS A 195 7.91 10.32 -7.32
N SER A 196 7.13 11.07 -8.10
CA SER A 196 5.86 11.67 -7.68
C SER A 196 4.65 10.74 -7.83
N ASN A 197 4.86 9.45 -8.14
CA ASN A 197 3.84 8.42 -8.27
C ASN A 197 2.66 8.88 -9.18
N ALA A 198 1.43 8.87 -8.69
CA ALA A 198 0.24 9.28 -9.45
C ALA A 198 0.31 10.72 -10.00
N PHE A 199 1.00 11.61 -9.29
CA PHE A 199 1.18 13.00 -9.71
C PHE A 199 2.14 13.17 -10.90
N ALA A 200 2.91 12.13 -11.28
CA ALA A 200 3.70 12.10 -12.49
C ALA A 200 2.86 12.22 -13.76
N LYS A 201 1.55 11.85 -13.70
CA LYS A 201 0.61 12.03 -14.81
C LYS A 201 0.59 13.45 -15.37
N LYS A 202 0.87 14.47 -14.54
CA LYS A 202 0.96 15.88 -14.95
C LYS A 202 2.00 16.09 -16.03
N TRP A 203 3.16 15.45 -15.93
CA TRP A 203 4.29 15.61 -16.87
C TRP A 203 4.32 14.52 -17.95
N PHE A 204 3.69 13.38 -17.68
CA PHE A 204 3.64 12.22 -18.58
C PHE A 204 2.21 11.81 -18.87
N PRO A 205 1.45 12.63 -19.60
CA PRO A 205 0.03 12.38 -19.86
C PRO A 205 -0.24 11.11 -20.66
N ASN A 206 0.73 10.65 -21.45
CA ASN A 206 0.63 9.44 -22.29
C ASN A 206 1.05 8.15 -21.56
N GLU A 207 1.67 8.25 -20.37
CA GLU A 207 2.01 7.06 -19.58
C GLU A 207 0.74 6.49 -18.91
N ASP A 208 0.73 5.17 -18.75
CA ASP A 208 -0.38 4.46 -18.11
C ASP A 208 -0.37 4.65 -16.58
N ILE A 209 -0.58 5.88 -16.18
CA ILE A 209 -0.66 6.33 -14.79
C ILE A 209 -2.04 6.92 -14.56
N ASN A 210 -2.90 6.19 -13.85
CA ASN A 210 -4.26 6.61 -13.55
C ASN A 210 -4.38 6.91 -12.05
N PRO A 211 -4.48 8.18 -11.64
CA PRO A 211 -4.67 8.53 -10.25
C PRO A 211 -5.94 7.94 -9.68
N GLY A 212 -5.85 7.38 -8.48
CA GLY A 212 -7.01 6.86 -7.77
C GLY A 212 -6.91 7.12 -6.28
N ARG A 213 -7.99 7.63 -5.72
CA ARG A 213 -8.09 7.91 -4.30
C ARG A 213 -8.52 6.67 -3.54
N GLY A 214 -7.87 6.40 -2.42
CA GLY A 214 -8.31 5.44 -1.42
C GLY A 214 -8.45 6.13 -0.09
N MET A 215 -9.39 5.68 0.74
CA MET A 215 -9.59 6.24 2.07
C MET A 215 -9.35 5.21 3.17
N ILE A 216 -9.03 5.71 4.34
CA ILE A 216 -8.82 4.97 5.57
C ILE A 216 -9.57 5.66 6.70
N ILE A 217 -10.18 4.87 7.56
CA ILE A 217 -10.71 5.31 8.86
C ILE A 217 -10.07 4.50 9.99
N VAL A 218 -9.94 5.10 11.15
CA VAL A 218 -9.33 4.49 12.34
C VAL A 218 -10.23 4.69 13.54
N THR A 219 -10.47 3.61 14.29
CA THR A 219 -11.26 3.70 15.52
C THR A 219 -10.48 4.34 16.67
N LYS A 220 -11.17 4.89 17.67
CA LYS A 220 -10.57 5.09 19.00
C LYS A 220 -10.05 3.76 19.57
N PRO A 221 -9.18 3.80 20.60
CA PRO A 221 -8.74 2.57 21.26
C PRO A 221 -9.90 1.75 21.80
N LEU A 222 -9.96 0.47 21.46
CA LEU A 222 -10.97 -0.48 21.91
C LEU A 222 -10.53 -1.14 23.22
N LYS A 223 -11.49 -1.47 24.07
CA LYS A 223 -11.21 -2.14 25.35
C LYS A 223 -10.68 -3.56 25.13
N ASP A 224 -11.35 -4.31 24.25
CA ASP A 224 -11.05 -5.72 23.96
C ASP A 224 -10.98 -5.96 22.44
N LEU A 225 -9.80 -5.82 21.87
CA LEU A 225 -9.56 -6.16 20.46
C LEU A 225 -9.05 -7.60 20.37
N LYS A 226 -9.89 -8.50 19.86
CA LYS A 226 -9.68 -9.96 19.86
C LYS A 226 -8.77 -10.47 18.75
N PHE A 227 -8.42 -9.65 17.76
CA PHE A 227 -7.64 -10.09 16.61
C PHE A 227 -6.34 -9.30 16.43
N LYS A 228 -5.38 -9.97 15.80
CA LYS A 228 -4.15 -9.38 15.27
C LYS A 228 -3.92 -10.00 13.90
N GLY A 229 -3.56 -9.18 12.92
CA GLY A 229 -3.33 -9.61 11.55
C GLY A 229 -3.68 -8.54 10.53
N SER A 230 -3.30 -8.80 9.30
CA SER A 230 -3.72 -8.06 8.10
C SER A 230 -4.92 -8.80 7.50
N PHE A 231 -6.00 -8.13 7.24
CA PHE A 231 -7.24 -8.75 6.76
C PHE A 231 -7.65 -8.15 5.44
N HIS A 232 -8.02 -9.00 4.48
CA HIS A 232 -8.46 -8.63 3.13
C HIS A 232 -9.83 -9.23 2.83
N TYR A 233 -10.60 -8.58 1.97
CA TYR A 233 -11.83 -9.13 1.41
C TYR A 233 -12.22 -8.39 0.13
N ASN A 234 -13.20 -8.92 -0.59
CA ASN A 234 -13.62 -8.38 -1.88
C ASN A 234 -12.44 -8.22 -2.87
N GLU A 235 -11.68 -9.30 -3.12
CA GLU A 235 -10.52 -9.28 -4.03
C GLU A 235 -9.49 -8.18 -3.66
N GLY A 236 -9.30 -7.92 -2.35
CA GLY A 236 -8.36 -6.91 -1.86
C GLY A 236 -8.86 -5.46 -1.90
N PHE A 237 -10.08 -5.21 -2.44
CA PHE A 237 -10.66 -3.86 -2.45
C PHE A 237 -10.95 -3.33 -1.05
N ASN A 238 -11.22 -4.20 -0.09
CA ASN A 238 -11.40 -3.84 1.30
C ASN A 238 -10.34 -4.51 2.16
N TYR A 239 -9.85 -3.79 3.13
CA TYR A 239 -8.81 -4.29 4.03
C TYR A 239 -8.90 -3.64 5.40
N PHE A 240 -8.52 -4.39 6.45
CA PHE A 240 -8.39 -3.86 7.80
C PHE A 240 -7.27 -4.57 8.57
N ARG A 241 -6.81 -3.93 9.63
CA ARG A 241 -5.84 -4.51 10.56
C ARG A 241 -5.96 -3.93 11.95
N ASN A 242 -5.37 -4.61 12.92
CA ASN A 242 -5.12 -3.99 14.21
C ASN A 242 -3.95 -3.00 14.16
N PHE A 243 -4.05 -1.94 14.93
CA PHE A 243 -2.95 -1.03 15.23
C PHE A 243 -2.99 -0.69 16.73
N LYS A 244 -2.10 -1.30 17.51
CA LYS A 244 -2.21 -1.30 18.97
C LYS A 244 -3.59 -1.85 19.38
N LYS A 245 -4.41 -1.02 20.05
CA LYS A 245 -5.81 -1.35 20.43
C LYS A 245 -6.86 -0.75 19.49
N ARG A 246 -6.50 -0.33 18.27
CA ARG A 246 -7.37 0.29 17.27
C ARG A 246 -7.57 -0.62 16.07
N VAL A 247 -8.61 -0.38 15.33
CA VAL A 247 -8.79 -0.93 13.97
C VAL A 247 -8.53 0.16 12.96
N ILE A 248 -7.64 -0.12 12.00
CA ILE A 248 -7.48 0.63 10.76
C ILE A 248 -8.26 -0.13 9.70
N ILE A 249 -9.20 0.50 9.02
CA ILE A 249 -9.94 -0.07 7.90
C ILE A 249 -9.94 0.90 6.72
N GLY A 250 -9.81 0.37 5.52
CA GLY A 250 -9.81 1.15 4.30
C GLY A 250 -10.24 0.36 3.08
N GLY A 251 -10.22 1.02 1.94
CA GLY A 251 -10.62 0.45 0.65
C GLY A 251 -11.99 0.89 0.21
N GLY A 252 -12.76 -0.02 -0.42
CA GLY A 252 -14.10 0.25 -0.92
C GLY A 252 -14.15 1.09 -2.20
N ARG A 253 -13.02 1.33 -2.88
CA ARG A 253 -12.96 2.09 -4.13
C ARG A 253 -13.84 1.47 -5.23
N ASN A 254 -14.02 0.16 -5.22
CA ASN A 254 -14.89 -0.57 -6.15
C ASN A 254 -16.37 -0.18 -6.04
N LEU A 255 -16.78 0.47 -4.96
CA LEU A 255 -18.16 0.95 -4.78
C LEU A 255 -18.42 2.24 -5.55
N ASP A 256 -17.37 3.02 -5.88
CA ASP A 256 -17.50 4.30 -6.59
C ASP A 256 -16.21 4.64 -7.37
N PHE A 257 -15.85 3.79 -8.32
CA PHE A 257 -14.67 4.00 -9.15
C PHE A 257 -14.62 5.36 -9.83
N LYS A 258 -15.77 5.88 -10.24
CA LYS A 258 -15.86 7.14 -10.98
C LYS A 258 -15.42 8.32 -10.12
N SER A 259 -15.94 8.45 -8.92
CA SER A 259 -15.58 9.54 -8.00
C SER A 259 -14.17 9.37 -7.42
N GLU A 260 -13.69 8.12 -7.33
CA GLU A 260 -12.37 7.83 -6.82
C GLU A 260 -11.26 7.86 -7.89
N ALA A 261 -11.59 8.06 -9.18
CA ALA A 261 -10.63 8.30 -10.27
C ALA A 261 -10.16 9.77 -10.24
N THR A 262 -9.40 10.16 -9.23
CA THR A 262 -9.00 11.54 -8.98
C THR A 262 -7.62 11.64 -8.32
N SER A 263 -6.93 12.77 -8.52
CA SER A 263 -5.73 13.18 -7.80
C SER A 263 -6.01 14.12 -6.62
N GLN A 264 -7.28 14.41 -6.33
CA GLN A 264 -7.67 15.28 -5.23
C GLN A 264 -7.88 14.48 -3.95
N PHE A 265 -7.36 15.00 -2.84
CA PHE A 265 -7.66 14.45 -1.52
C PHE A 265 -9.11 14.74 -1.13
N GLY A 266 -9.66 13.93 -0.25
CA GLY A 266 -11.02 14.07 0.25
C GLY A 266 -11.58 12.75 0.75
N ILE A 267 -12.72 12.82 1.45
CA ILE A 267 -13.42 11.67 1.99
C ILE A 267 -14.68 11.42 1.18
N ASN A 268 -14.86 10.21 0.70
CA ASN A 268 -16.09 9.76 0.08
C ASN A 268 -17.03 9.22 1.16
N ASN A 269 -18.09 9.98 1.44
CA ASN A 269 -19.04 9.63 2.51
C ASN A 269 -19.82 8.32 2.25
N PHE A 270 -20.03 7.96 0.97
CA PHE A 270 -20.68 6.69 0.62
C PHE A 270 -19.78 5.51 1.00
N ILE A 271 -18.50 5.56 0.61
CA ILE A 271 -17.51 4.54 0.97
C ILE A 271 -17.31 4.51 2.50
N LYS A 272 -17.20 5.68 3.14
CA LYS A 272 -17.09 5.77 4.61
C LYS A 272 -18.21 5.04 5.33
N LYS A 273 -19.46 5.28 4.91
CA LYS A 273 -20.63 4.60 5.49
C LYS A 273 -20.54 3.08 5.31
N SER A 274 -20.09 2.60 4.16
CA SER A 274 -19.89 1.16 3.90
C SER A 274 -18.82 0.58 4.84
N LEU A 275 -17.67 1.23 5.00
CA LEU A 275 -16.62 0.77 5.92
C LEU A 275 -17.08 0.74 7.38
N ILE A 276 -17.86 1.73 7.82
CA ILE A 276 -18.45 1.75 9.17
C ILE A 276 -19.45 0.60 9.33
N ASN A 277 -20.28 0.33 8.30
CA ASN A 277 -21.21 -0.81 8.31
C ASN A 277 -20.48 -2.14 8.42
N ASP A 278 -19.31 -2.28 7.75
CA ASP A 278 -18.49 -3.49 7.84
C ASP A 278 -17.88 -3.65 9.25
N LEU A 279 -17.45 -2.55 9.89
CA LEU A 279 -17.01 -2.57 11.28
C LEU A 279 -18.14 -3.08 12.19
N HIS A 280 -19.36 -2.57 12.08
CA HIS A 280 -20.50 -2.97 12.91
C HIS A 280 -20.94 -4.43 12.67
N ASN A 281 -21.06 -4.83 11.41
CA ASN A 281 -21.77 -6.04 11.04
C ASN A 281 -20.88 -7.25 10.77
N ILE A 282 -19.56 -7.05 10.63
CA ILE A 282 -18.62 -8.12 10.28
C ILE A 282 -17.50 -8.24 11.32
N ILE A 283 -16.84 -7.10 11.64
CA ILE A 283 -15.54 -7.09 12.32
C ILE A 283 -15.66 -6.93 13.83
N LEU A 284 -16.44 -5.95 14.30
CA LEU A 284 -16.59 -5.56 15.71
C LEU A 284 -18.00 -5.85 16.25
N GLN A 285 -18.57 -6.99 15.89
CA GLN A 285 -19.92 -7.35 16.33
C GLN A 285 -20.09 -7.17 17.83
N ASN A 286 -21.19 -6.52 18.22
CA ASN A 286 -21.55 -6.26 19.62
C ASN A 286 -20.51 -5.46 20.42
N GLN A 287 -19.59 -4.77 19.74
CA GLN A 287 -18.63 -3.88 20.38
C GLN A 287 -18.90 -2.44 19.92
N GLU A 288 -19.11 -1.55 20.85
CA GLU A 288 -19.19 -0.12 20.56
C GLU A 288 -17.82 0.43 20.16
N PHE A 289 -17.80 1.31 19.18
CA PHE A 289 -16.61 2.02 18.74
C PHE A 289 -16.95 3.42 18.24
N GLU A 290 -15.97 4.28 18.26
CA GLU A 290 -16.00 5.60 17.67
C GLU A 290 -14.86 5.73 16.66
N ILE A 291 -15.08 6.51 15.61
CA ILE A 291 -14.01 6.88 14.65
C ILE A 291 -13.22 8.05 15.25
N ASP A 292 -11.90 7.90 15.23
CA ASP A 292 -10.96 8.89 15.76
C ASP A 292 -10.27 9.68 14.64
N MET A 293 -9.89 8.98 13.57
CA MET A 293 -9.16 9.59 12.45
C MET A 293 -9.66 9.06 11.13
N GLU A 294 -9.55 9.91 10.11
CA GLU A 294 -9.78 9.54 8.72
C GLU A 294 -8.87 10.34 7.78
N TRP A 295 -8.47 9.72 6.69
CA TRP A 295 -7.70 10.38 5.65
C TRP A 295 -7.84 9.66 4.31
N SER A 296 -7.37 10.32 3.26
CA SER A 296 -7.23 9.70 1.94
C SER A 296 -5.79 9.75 1.45
N GLY A 297 -5.46 8.82 0.55
CA GLY A 297 -4.20 8.78 -0.18
C GLY A 297 -4.45 8.65 -1.67
N ILE A 298 -3.53 9.16 -2.49
CA ILE A 298 -3.62 9.07 -3.94
C ILE A 298 -2.63 8.03 -4.42
N MET A 299 -3.15 7.00 -5.07
CA MET A 299 -2.41 5.89 -5.65
C MET A 299 -2.32 6.04 -7.17
N ALA A 300 -1.32 5.42 -7.79
CA ALA A 300 -1.24 5.25 -9.23
C ALA A 300 -1.74 3.85 -9.59
N PHE A 301 -2.63 3.78 -10.56
CA PHE A 301 -3.10 2.55 -11.16
C PHE A 301 -2.71 2.52 -12.63
N GLY A 302 -2.36 1.35 -13.13
CA GLY A 302 -2.08 1.08 -14.53
C GLY A 302 -2.73 -0.22 -14.97
N SER A 303 -2.65 -0.54 -16.26
CA SER A 303 -3.13 -1.81 -16.83
C SER A 303 -2.33 -3.00 -16.29
N SER A 304 -1.01 -2.80 -16.04
CA SER A 304 -0.20 -3.77 -15.30
C SER A 304 -0.18 -3.39 -13.81
N LYS A 305 -0.08 -4.37 -12.94
CA LYS A 305 0.12 -4.18 -11.49
C LYS A 305 1.59 -3.97 -11.12
N GLU A 306 2.47 -3.78 -12.11
CA GLU A 306 3.89 -3.55 -11.93
C GLU A 306 4.23 -2.06 -11.77
N PRO A 307 5.26 -1.71 -10.99
CA PRO A 307 5.72 -0.34 -10.91
C PRO A 307 6.36 0.10 -12.22
N ILE A 308 6.10 1.33 -12.64
CA ILE A 308 6.77 1.94 -13.79
C ILE A 308 8.12 2.47 -13.32
N VAL A 309 9.20 1.84 -13.78
CA VAL A 309 10.58 2.31 -13.59
C VAL A 309 11.20 2.45 -14.96
N LYS A 310 11.27 3.68 -15.45
CA LYS A 310 11.62 3.97 -16.83
C LYS A 310 12.75 5.01 -16.91
N LYS A 311 13.76 4.73 -17.71
CA LYS A 311 14.75 5.72 -18.09
C LYS A 311 14.17 6.54 -19.24
N LEU A 312 14.08 7.85 -19.08
CA LEU A 312 13.47 8.77 -20.06
C LEU A 312 14.49 9.36 -21.01
N SER A 313 15.77 9.40 -20.63
CA SER A 313 16.89 9.86 -21.46
C SER A 313 18.15 9.13 -21.05
N ASP A 314 19.20 9.21 -21.85
CA ASP A 314 20.51 8.63 -21.54
C ASP A 314 21.27 9.33 -20.42
N ARG A 315 20.68 10.37 -19.86
CA ARG A 315 21.26 11.23 -18.82
C ARG A 315 20.36 11.34 -17.60
#